data_97398c444546f22c931083a39587e2e2
#
_entry.id   97398c444546f22c931083a39587e2e2
#
_cell.length_a   1.000
_cell.length_b   1.000
_cell.length_c   1.000
_cell.angle_alpha   90.00
_cell.angle_beta   90.00
_cell.angle_gamma   90.00
#
_symmetry.space_group_name_H-M   'P 1'
#
loop_
_entity.id
_entity.type
_entity.pdbx_description
1 polymer ?
#
loop_
_entity_poly.entity_id
_entity_poly.type
_entity_poly.pdbx_seq_one_letter_code
_entity_poly.pdbx_strand_id
1 'polypeptide(L)'
;IYGMGEKPIVELIRKMKNLLPTEQATLTTNEFKTIVGTIPQTAYLCRAAEWTAAEEDIQLYSHEECLADKKKQASNFRHIEEESNKYAASRITQAVGNKVVVVNPPYPPMSQEELDHSFDLPYTRLPHPKYKGKRIPAYDMIKFSVNIHRGCFGGCAFCTISAHQGKFIVSRSKASILKEVKEVMQLPDFKGYLSDLGGPSANMYQMKGKDEAICKKCKRPSCIHPKVCPNL
;
A
#
# COMPACT_ATOMS: atom_id res chain seq x y z
N ILE A 1 3.02 9.25 2.44
CA ILE A 1 2.56 7.86 2.66
C ILE A 1 2.09 7.33 1.32
N TYR A 2 2.51 6.13 0.94
CA TYR A 2 2.13 5.44 -0.29
C TYR A 2 1.61 4.03 0.03
N GLY A 3 0.99 3.36 -0.96
CA GLY A 3 0.41 2.03 -0.77
C GLY A 3 -0.72 2.03 0.26
N MET A 4 -0.78 1.00 1.09
CA MET A 4 -1.81 0.85 2.12
C MET A 4 -1.44 1.65 3.37
N GLY A 5 -2.23 2.66 3.69
CA GLY A 5 -1.90 3.72 4.65
C GLY A 5 -2.10 3.40 6.13
N GLU A 6 -2.67 2.24 6.49
CA GLU A 6 -3.11 1.94 7.85
C GLU A 6 -1.96 2.01 8.88
N LYS A 7 -0.87 1.29 8.66
CA LYS A 7 0.28 1.29 9.58
C LYS A 7 1.03 2.61 9.60
N PRO A 8 1.45 3.17 8.46
CA PRO A 8 2.27 4.39 8.48
C PRO A 8 1.54 5.61 9.04
N ILE A 9 0.20 5.73 8.87
CA ILE A 9 -0.54 6.85 9.45
C ILE A 9 -0.59 6.78 10.97
N VAL A 10 -0.80 5.57 11.51
CA VAL A 10 -0.82 5.36 12.97
C VAL A 10 0.55 5.65 13.58
N GLU A 11 1.62 5.18 12.93
CA GLU A 11 2.98 5.43 13.42
C GLU A 11 3.36 6.91 13.34
N LEU A 12 2.99 7.58 12.24
CA LEU A 12 3.19 9.01 12.08
C LEU A 12 2.52 9.79 13.22
N ILE A 13 1.25 9.50 13.50
CA ILE A 13 0.50 10.18 14.56
C ILE A 13 1.12 9.90 15.93
N ARG A 14 1.55 8.67 16.21
CA ARG A 14 2.22 8.33 17.48
C ARG A 14 3.52 9.11 17.67
N LYS A 15 4.37 9.15 16.64
CA LYS A 15 5.63 9.90 16.70
C LYS A 15 5.41 11.40 16.83
N MET A 16 4.42 11.96 16.14
CA MET A 16 4.05 13.35 16.27
C MET A 16 3.55 13.67 17.70
N LYS A 17 2.66 12.85 18.27
CA LYS A 17 2.17 13.05 19.64
C LYS A 17 3.28 13.01 20.68
N ASN A 18 4.28 12.17 20.50
CA ASN A 18 5.40 12.09 21.43
C ASN A 18 6.30 13.34 21.41
N LEU A 19 6.31 14.08 20.29
CA LEU A 19 7.09 15.30 20.13
C LEU A 19 6.28 16.57 20.41
N LEU A 20 4.96 16.46 20.44
CA LEU A 20 4.03 17.57 20.71
C LEU A 20 3.36 17.38 22.08
N PRO A 21 4.02 17.76 23.17
CA PRO A 21 3.50 17.56 24.52
C PRO A 21 2.24 18.37 24.83
N THR A 22 1.94 19.39 24.03
CA THR A 22 0.74 20.22 24.13
C THR A 22 0.08 20.43 22.78
N GLU A 23 -1.23 20.72 22.75
CA GLU A 23 -1.99 21.00 21.53
C GLU A 23 -1.51 22.25 20.77
N GLN A 24 -0.74 23.11 21.42
CA GLN A 24 -0.19 24.34 20.83
C GLN A 24 1.24 24.18 20.28
N ALA A 25 1.88 23.04 20.54
CA ALA A 25 3.21 22.77 20.03
C ALA A 25 3.17 22.54 18.50
N THR A 26 4.13 23.09 17.79
CA THR A 26 4.28 22.93 16.34
C THR A 26 5.61 22.24 16.00
N LEU A 27 5.58 21.34 15.04
CA LEU A 27 6.79 20.72 14.52
C LEU A 27 7.45 21.63 13.49
N THR A 28 8.74 21.76 13.56
CA THR A 28 9.53 22.35 12.48
C THR A 28 9.54 21.41 11.26
N THR A 29 9.80 21.96 10.08
CA THR A 29 9.94 21.18 8.85
C THR A 29 11.02 20.09 8.97
N ASN A 30 12.10 20.37 9.69
CA ASN A 30 13.21 19.41 9.86
C ASN A 30 12.82 18.26 10.81
N GLU A 31 12.15 18.54 11.90
CA GLU A 31 11.62 17.51 12.81
C GLU A 31 10.63 16.60 12.09
N PHE A 32 9.71 17.19 11.32
CA PHE A 32 8.76 16.41 10.52
C PHE A 32 9.46 15.52 9.49
N LYS A 33 10.47 16.03 8.77
CA LYS A 33 11.27 15.22 7.83
C LYS A 33 12.00 14.08 8.53
N THR A 34 12.57 14.34 9.71
CA THR A 34 13.24 13.31 10.52
C THR A 34 12.26 12.20 10.90
N ILE A 35 11.05 12.55 11.36
CA ILE A 35 10.00 11.58 11.67
C ILE A 35 9.68 10.73 10.43
N VAL A 36 9.35 11.39 9.31
CA VAL A 36 8.96 10.71 8.07
C VAL A 36 10.08 9.80 7.55
N GLY A 37 11.34 10.24 7.67
CA GLY A 37 12.51 9.46 7.24
C GLY A 37 12.68 8.12 7.96
N THR A 38 12.09 7.97 9.16
CA THR A 38 12.16 6.74 9.96
C THR A 38 10.94 5.83 9.83
N ILE A 39 9.91 6.25 9.10
CA ILE A 39 8.66 5.49 8.96
C ILE A 39 8.69 4.72 7.63
N PRO A 40 8.54 3.39 7.63
CA PRO A 40 8.34 2.63 6.41
C PRO A 40 7.13 3.13 5.61
N GLN A 41 7.12 2.86 4.31
CA GLN A 41 6.00 3.20 3.43
C GLN A 41 5.73 4.71 3.31
N THR A 42 6.79 5.52 3.50
CA THR A 42 6.77 6.96 3.28
C THR A 42 7.72 7.34 2.15
N ALA A 43 7.41 8.44 1.49
CA ALA A 43 8.31 9.06 0.52
C ALA A 43 8.48 10.54 0.86
N TYR A 44 9.68 11.06 0.68
CA TYR A 44 9.98 12.46 0.96
C TYR A 44 11.07 12.99 0.02
N LEU A 45 11.19 14.29 -0.01
CA LEU A 45 12.17 15.01 -0.81
C LEU A 45 13.17 15.70 0.12
N CYS A 46 14.48 15.48 -0.13
CA CYS A 46 15.55 16.16 0.57
C CYS A 46 16.50 16.84 -0.42
N ARG A 47 17.40 17.70 0.08
CA ARG A 47 18.48 18.27 -0.72
C ARG A 47 19.54 17.21 -0.98
N ALA A 48 20.11 17.20 -2.19
CA ALA A 48 21.16 16.24 -2.52
C ALA A 48 22.39 16.35 -1.59
N ALA A 49 22.73 17.57 -1.15
CA ALA A 49 23.83 17.81 -0.21
C ALA A 49 23.57 17.27 1.21
N GLU A 50 22.33 17.00 1.57
CA GLU A 50 21.89 16.49 2.88
C GLU A 50 21.66 14.97 2.86
N TRP A 51 21.79 14.33 1.69
CA TRP A 51 21.51 12.92 1.51
C TRP A 51 22.78 12.10 1.29
N THR A 52 22.90 11.03 2.05
CA THR A 52 23.92 9.99 1.81
C THR A 52 23.18 8.66 1.68
N ALA A 53 23.35 8.01 0.53
CA ALA A 53 22.78 6.69 0.30
C ALA A 53 23.47 5.64 1.17
N ALA A 54 22.73 4.70 1.72
CA ALA A 54 23.29 3.51 2.35
C ALA A 54 23.67 2.48 1.26
N GLU A 55 24.53 1.52 1.61
CA GLU A 55 24.98 0.48 0.68
C GLU A 55 23.84 -0.37 0.13
N GLU A 56 22.84 -0.62 0.95
CA GLU A 56 21.64 -1.40 0.60
C GLU A 56 20.57 -0.63 -0.18
N ASP A 57 20.72 0.69 -0.35
CA ASP A 57 19.77 1.54 -1.06
C ASP A 57 19.83 1.28 -2.58
N ILE A 58 18.68 1.16 -3.21
CA ILE A 58 18.57 1.09 -4.67
C ILE A 58 18.57 2.50 -5.24
N GLN A 59 19.69 2.88 -5.84
CA GLN A 59 19.81 4.15 -6.53
C GLN A 59 19.34 4.02 -7.98
N LEU A 60 18.25 4.69 -8.31
CA LEU A 60 17.71 4.75 -9.65
C LEU A 60 18.48 5.76 -10.51
N TYR A 61 18.42 5.58 -11.85
CA TYR A 61 18.82 6.65 -12.77
C TYR A 61 18.05 7.92 -12.45
N SER A 62 18.72 9.07 -12.56
CA SER A 62 18.11 10.38 -12.27
C SER A 62 16.89 10.66 -13.16
N HIS A 63 16.08 11.61 -12.73
CA HIS A 63 14.94 12.05 -13.52
C HIS A 63 15.38 12.55 -14.90
N GLU A 64 16.46 13.33 -14.95
CA GLU A 64 17.03 13.90 -16.17
C GLU A 64 17.53 12.81 -17.12
N GLU A 65 18.21 11.81 -16.60
CA GLU A 65 18.65 10.65 -17.38
C GLU A 65 17.47 9.86 -17.96
N CYS A 66 16.38 9.73 -17.20
CA CYS A 66 15.16 9.05 -17.67
C CYS A 66 14.42 9.85 -18.75
N LEU A 67 14.45 11.18 -18.69
CA LEU A 67 13.90 12.04 -19.74
C LEU A 67 14.72 11.91 -21.04
N ALA A 68 16.02 11.76 -20.95
CA ALA A 68 16.92 11.63 -22.08
C ALA A 68 16.93 10.22 -22.71
N ASP A 69 16.71 9.18 -21.90
CA ASP A 69 16.80 7.77 -22.33
C ASP A 69 15.67 6.91 -21.74
N LYS A 70 14.74 6.50 -22.61
CA LYS A 70 13.61 5.62 -22.25
C LYS A 70 14.05 4.25 -21.69
N LYS A 71 15.25 3.75 -22.03
CA LYS A 71 15.78 2.50 -21.49
C LYS A 71 16.11 2.64 -20.02
N LYS A 72 16.63 3.80 -19.60
CA LYS A 72 16.89 4.12 -18.20
C LYS A 72 15.57 4.19 -17.39
N GLN A 73 14.54 4.82 -17.96
CA GLN A 73 13.21 4.81 -17.36
C GLN A 73 12.64 3.39 -17.21
N ALA A 74 12.79 2.55 -18.23
CA ALA A 74 12.35 1.15 -18.17
C ALA A 74 13.13 0.35 -17.09
N SER A 75 14.44 0.60 -16.95
CA SER A 75 15.27 0.00 -15.90
C SER A 75 14.81 0.43 -14.50
N ASN A 76 14.54 1.72 -14.29
CA ASN A 76 14.00 2.23 -13.03
C ASN A 76 12.65 1.57 -12.69
N PHE A 77 11.75 1.48 -13.66
CA PHE A 77 10.45 0.85 -13.46
C PHE A 77 10.59 -0.62 -13.03
N ARG A 78 11.52 -1.36 -13.65
CA ARG A 78 11.81 -2.73 -13.26
C ARG A 78 12.24 -2.83 -11.78
N HIS A 79 13.15 -1.97 -11.32
CA HIS A 79 13.58 -1.95 -9.91
C HIS A 79 12.42 -1.62 -8.97
N ILE A 80 11.58 -0.64 -9.31
CA ILE A 80 10.40 -0.27 -8.53
C ILE A 80 9.44 -1.46 -8.42
N GLU A 81 9.19 -2.15 -9.53
CA GLU A 81 8.28 -3.31 -9.56
C GLU A 81 8.86 -4.51 -8.78
N GLU A 82 10.15 -4.78 -8.91
CA GLU A 82 10.82 -5.84 -8.14
C GLU A 82 10.75 -5.55 -6.63
N GLU A 83 11.08 -4.31 -6.20
CA GLU A 83 11.07 -3.96 -4.77
C GLU A 83 9.66 -3.96 -4.19
N SER A 84 8.65 -3.44 -4.90
CA SER A 84 7.26 -3.44 -4.41
C SER A 84 6.69 -4.85 -4.20
N ASN A 85 7.31 -5.87 -4.78
CA ASN A 85 6.89 -7.27 -4.71
C ASN A 85 7.77 -8.15 -3.81
N LYS A 86 8.74 -7.59 -3.11
CA LYS A 86 9.54 -8.31 -2.10
C LYS A 86 8.86 -8.30 -0.74
N TYR A 87 9.11 -9.32 0.05
CA TYR A 87 8.67 -9.38 1.46
C TYR A 87 9.44 -8.38 2.33
N ALA A 88 10.74 -8.26 2.07
CA ALA A 88 11.63 -7.25 2.64
C ALA A 88 12.27 -6.48 1.48
N ALA A 89 11.77 -5.29 1.23
CA ALA A 89 12.24 -4.42 0.17
C ALA A 89 13.37 -3.49 0.66
N SER A 90 14.20 -3.03 -0.26
CA SER A 90 15.18 -1.98 0.00
C SER A 90 14.55 -0.59 -0.17
N ARG A 91 15.19 0.41 0.39
CA ARG A 91 14.90 1.81 0.12
C ARG A 91 15.28 2.14 -1.33
N ILE A 92 14.46 2.95 -1.97
CA ILE A 92 14.70 3.42 -3.34
C ILE A 92 14.98 4.91 -3.31
N THR A 93 15.96 5.36 -4.08
CA THR A 93 16.29 6.77 -4.20
C THR A 93 16.42 7.18 -5.67
N GLN A 94 16.01 8.42 -5.98
CA GLN A 94 16.17 9.01 -7.32
C GLN A 94 16.59 10.47 -7.22
N ALA A 95 17.65 10.84 -7.90
CA ALA A 95 18.06 12.23 -8.03
C ALA A 95 17.12 12.98 -8.99
N VAL A 96 16.78 14.24 -8.64
CA VAL A 96 15.98 15.18 -9.42
C VAL A 96 16.55 16.58 -9.23
N GLY A 97 17.33 17.08 -10.16
CA GLY A 97 18.05 18.33 -10.03
C GLY A 97 18.97 18.33 -8.81
N ASN A 98 18.80 19.30 -7.92
CA ASN A 98 19.55 19.40 -6.65
C ASN A 98 18.89 18.71 -5.46
N LYS A 99 17.93 17.83 -5.71
CA LYS A 99 17.18 17.09 -4.70
C LYS A 99 17.23 15.58 -4.93
N VAL A 100 16.86 14.83 -3.91
CA VAL A 100 16.71 13.39 -3.96
C VAL A 100 15.31 13.03 -3.45
N VAL A 101 14.57 12.26 -4.24
CA VAL A 101 13.37 11.57 -3.80
C VAL A 101 13.81 10.31 -3.07
N VAL A 102 13.39 10.16 -1.82
CA VAL A 102 13.68 8.99 -0.99
C VAL A 102 12.36 8.26 -0.74
N VAL A 103 12.32 6.98 -1.06
CA VAL A 103 11.16 6.12 -0.86
C VAL A 103 11.56 5.01 0.11
N ASN A 104 11.09 5.10 1.35
CA ASN A 104 11.32 4.07 2.36
C ASN A 104 10.61 2.77 1.96
N PRO A 105 11.16 1.59 2.32
CA PRO A 105 10.54 0.32 1.99
C PRO A 105 9.13 0.20 2.59
N PRO A 106 8.22 -0.59 1.97
CA PRO A 106 6.91 -0.85 2.54
C PRO A 106 7.02 -1.66 3.84
N TYR A 107 5.98 -1.63 4.66
CA TYR A 107 5.85 -2.59 5.77
C TYR A 107 5.77 -4.02 5.22
N PRO A 108 6.24 -5.01 5.98
CA PRO A 108 5.89 -6.40 5.72
C PRO A 108 4.36 -6.58 5.67
N PRO A 109 3.86 -7.62 4.99
CA PRO A 109 2.43 -7.90 4.96
C PRO A 109 1.82 -7.90 6.37
N MET A 110 0.62 -7.35 6.51
CA MET A 110 -0.11 -7.33 7.78
C MET A 110 -0.47 -8.75 8.23
N SER A 111 -0.69 -8.93 9.53
CA SER A 111 -1.36 -10.14 9.99
C SER A 111 -2.86 -10.09 9.67
N GLN A 112 -3.56 -11.22 9.77
CA GLN A 112 -5.01 -11.26 9.61
C GLN A 112 -5.71 -10.38 10.64
N GLU A 113 -5.24 -10.42 11.90
CA GLU A 113 -5.79 -9.64 13.01
C GLU A 113 -5.61 -8.13 12.80
N GLU A 114 -4.44 -7.71 12.30
CA GLU A 114 -4.19 -6.30 11.95
C GLU A 114 -5.12 -5.84 10.81
N LEU A 115 -5.33 -6.70 9.82
CA LEU A 115 -6.23 -6.39 8.71
C LEU A 115 -7.68 -6.33 9.18
N ASP A 116 -8.14 -7.31 9.96
CA ASP A 116 -9.48 -7.34 10.54
C ASP A 116 -9.74 -6.09 11.38
N HIS A 117 -8.79 -5.72 12.25
CA HIS A 117 -8.90 -4.49 13.06
C HIS A 117 -9.12 -3.24 12.20
N SER A 118 -8.41 -3.14 11.07
CA SER A 118 -8.56 -2.00 10.15
C SER A 118 -9.93 -1.96 9.49
N PHE A 119 -10.50 -3.10 9.13
CA PHE A 119 -11.82 -3.19 8.52
C PHE A 119 -12.97 -3.10 9.53
N ASP A 120 -12.74 -3.49 10.78
CA ASP A 120 -13.75 -3.51 11.84
C ASP A 120 -13.93 -2.15 12.55
N LEU A 121 -13.21 -1.10 12.10
CA LEU A 121 -13.42 0.26 12.56
C LEU A 121 -14.85 0.73 12.22
N PRO A 122 -15.44 1.66 12.98
CA PRO A 122 -16.83 2.08 12.83
C PRO A 122 -17.03 3.02 11.63
N TYR A 123 -16.85 2.48 10.44
CA TYR A 123 -17.08 3.23 9.20
C TYR A 123 -18.57 3.44 8.95
N THR A 124 -18.96 4.67 8.62
CA THR A 124 -20.35 4.97 8.27
C THR A 124 -20.80 4.38 6.94
N ARG A 125 -19.86 4.07 6.03
CA ARG A 125 -20.12 3.65 4.65
C ARG A 125 -20.98 4.63 3.83
N LEU A 126 -21.09 5.86 4.29
CA LEU A 126 -21.87 6.92 3.64
C LEU A 126 -20.95 7.94 2.97
N PRO A 127 -21.43 8.63 1.93
CA PRO A 127 -20.71 9.75 1.34
C PRO A 127 -20.43 10.86 2.37
N HIS A 128 -19.33 11.55 2.19
CA HIS A 128 -19.02 12.71 3.03
C HIS A 128 -20.15 13.77 2.95
N PRO A 129 -20.55 14.42 4.06
CA PRO A 129 -21.68 15.35 4.11
C PRO A 129 -21.66 16.49 3.07
N LYS A 130 -20.45 16.90 2.59
CA LYS A 130 -20.32 17.89 1.50
C LYS A 130 -20.99 17.49 0.19
N TYR A 131 -21.28 16.20 0.00
CA TYR A 131 -21.96 15.66 -1.18
C TYR A 131 -23.47 15.49 -0.98
N LYS A 132 -24.06 15.99 0.13
CA LYS A 132 -25.50 15.92 0.38
C LYS A 132 -26.28 16.48 -0.82
N GLY A 133 -27.22 15.69 -1.31
CA GLY A 133 -28.04 16.02 -2.49
C GLY A 133 -27.34 15.85 -3.85
N LYS A 134 -26.10 15.37 -3.88
CA LYS A 134 -25.37 15.08 -5.11
C LYS A 134 -25.26 13.56 -5.30
N ARG A 135 -25.56 13.08 -6.49
CA ARG A 135 -25.33 11.68 -6.86
C ARG A 135 -23.83 11.45 -7.11
N ILE A 136 -23.30 10.36 -6.58
CA ILE A 136 -21.93 9.90 -6.80
C ILE A 136 -21.99 8.53 -7.49
N PRO A 137 -21.85 8.44 -8.83
CA PRO A 137 -22.01 7.19 -9.56
C PRO A 137 -21.09 6.07 -9.06
N ALA A 138 -19.83 6.39 -8.73
CA ALA A 138 -18.89 5.41 -8.19
C ALA A 138 -19.36 4.83 -6.85
N TYR A 139 -19.93 5.66 -5.97
CA TYR A 139 -20.50 5.18 -4.71
C TYR A 139 -21.69 4.23 -4.94
N ASP A 140 -22.58 4.59 -5.87
CA ASP A 140 -23.75 3.74 -6.21
C ASP A 140 -23.31 2.35 -6.70
N MET A 141 -22.15 2.24 -7.37
CA MET A 141 -21.64 0.96 -7.87
C MET A 141 -21.07 0.07 -6.77
N ILE A 142 -20.36 0.66 -5.78
CA ILE A 142 -19.52 -0.09 -4.84
C ILE A 142 -20.06 -0.15 -3.41
N LYS A 143 -21.11 0.62 -3.07
CA LYS A 143 -21.60 0.74 -1.68
C LYS A 143 -21.96 -0.57 -1.01
N PHE A 144 -22.36 -1.57 -1.78
CA PHE A 144 -22.72 -2.91 -1.32
C PHE A 144 -21.63 -3.96 -1.62
N SER A 145 -20.40 -3.53 -1.88
CA SER A 145 -19.28 -4.44 -2.03
C SER A 145 -18.52 -4.61 -0.70
N VAL A 146 -17.97 -5.80 -0.49
CA VAL A 146 -17.15 -6.15 0.67
C VAL A 146 -15.82 -6.71 0.19
N ASN A 147 -14.74 -6.06 0.59
CA ASN A 147 -13.38 -6.52 0.28
C ASN A 147 -12.93 -7.56 1.31
N ILE A 148 -12.49 -8.73 0.86
CA ILE A 148 -12.17 -9.87 1.72
C ILE A 148 -10.68 -10.15 1.89
N HIS A 149 -9.83 -9.53 1.06
CA HIS A 149 -8.37 -9.64 1.17
C HIS A 149 -7.66 -8.45 0.53
N ARG A 150 -6.39 -8.29 0.85
CA ARG A 150 -5.43 -7.38 0.23
C ARG A 150 -4.38 -8.17 -0.56
N GLY A 151 -3.71 -7.48 -1.48
CA GLY A 151 -2.66 -8.05 -2.30
C GLY A 151 -3.15 -8.71 -3.59
N CYS A 152 -2.23 -8.84 -4.54
CA CYS A 152 -2.47 -9.52 -5.81
C CYS A 152 -1.16 -10.04 -6.39
N PHE A 153 -1.03 -11.35 -6.56
CA PHE A 153 0.18 -11.96 -7.12
C PHE A 153 0.14 -12.12 -8.65
N GLY A 154 -0.82 -11.48 -9.31
CA GLY A 154 -0.98 -11.56 -10.77
C GLY A 154 0.19 -10.97 -11.54
N GLY A 155 0.66 -9.78 -11.15
CA GLY A 155 1.77 -9.09 -11.82
C GLY A 155 1.46 -8.75 -13.27
N CYS A 156 0.21 -8.39 -13.59
CA CYS A 156 -0.20 -7.99 -14.94
C CYS A 156 0.49 -6.69 -15.35
N ALA A 157 1.05 -6.64 -16.56
CA ALA A 157 1.87 -5.53 -17.03
C ALA A 157 1.17 -4.16 -17.08
N PHE A 158 -0.14 -4.13 -17.14
CA PHE A 158 -0.97 -2.92 -17.16
C PHE A 158 -1.48 -2.51 -15.78
N CYS A 159 -1.29 -3.32 -14.74
CA CYS A 159 -1.96 -3.19 -13.46
C CYS A 159 -0.97 -2.86 -12.33
N THR A 160 -1.27 -1.82 -11.56
CA THR A 160 -0.43 -1.38 -10.43
C THR A 160 -0.89 -1.90 -9.06
N ILE A 161 -1.90 -2.78 -9.01
CA ILE A 161 -2.44 -3.28 -7.73
C ILE A 161 -1.36 -4.03 -6.93
N SER A 162 -0.55 -4.87 -7.58
CA SER A 162 0.54 -5.57 -6.90
C SER A 162 1.62 -4.62 -6.37
N ALA A 163 1.92 -3.53 -7.10
CA ALA A 163 2.83 -2.50 -6.63
C ALA A 163 2.24 -1.66 -5.48
N HIS A 164 0.91 -1.47 -5.47
CA HIS A 164 0.22 -0.69 -4.46
C HIS A 164 -0.04 -1.48 -3.16
N GLN A 165 -0.48 -2.72 -3.25
CA GLN A 165 -0.88 -3.57 -2.11
C GLN A 165 0.13 -4.69 -1.80
N GLY A 166 1.15 -4.87 -2.64
CA GLY A 166 2.04 -6.02 -2.61
C GLY A 166 1.45 -7.25 -3.28
N LYS A 167 2.29 -8.26 -3.53
CA LYS A 167 1.85 -9.54 -4.11
C LYS A 167 1.39 -10.57 -3.08
N PHE A 168 1.72 -10.37 -1.81
CA PHE A 168 1.36 -11.31 -0.74
C PHE A 168 -0.08 -11.09 -0.31
N ILE A 169 -0.87 -12.17 -0.34
CA ILE A 169 -2.27 -12.10 0.02
C ILE A 169 -2.40 -12.11 1.54
N VAL A 170 -3.11 -11.12 2.05
CA VAL A 170 -3.55 -11.06 3.44
C VAL A 170 -5.08 -11.10 3.44
N SER A 171 -5.64 -12.16 3.99
CA SER A 171 -7.09 -12.39 3.99
C SER A 171 -7.70 -12.02 5.35
N ARG A 172 -8.86 -11.42 5.31
CA ARG A 172 -9.68 -11.17 6.49
C ARG A 172 -10.23 -12.48 7.06
N SER A 173 -10.52 -12.51 8.34
CA SER A 173 -11.27 -13.61 8.94
C SER A 173 -12.71 -13.64 8.44
N LYS A 174 -13.32 -14.83 8.44
CA LYS A 174 -14.75 -14.97 8.12
C LYS A 174 -15.63 -14.15 9.08
N ALA A 175 -15.23 -14.03 10.34
CA ALA A 175 -15.96 -13.26 11.35
C ALA A 175 -16.02 -11.77 10.98
N SER A 176 -14.88 -11.16 10.64
CA SER A 176 -14.79 -9.76 10.18
C SER A 176 -15.61 -9.53 8.89
N ILE A 177 -15.49 -10.43 7.92
CA ILE A 177 -16.27 -10.33 6.67
C ILE A 177 -17.77 -10.39 6.95
N LEU A 178 -18.25 -11.36 7.74
CA LEU A 178 -19.66 -11.52 8.07
C LEU A 178 -20.21 -10.36 8.90
N LYS A 179 -19.39 -9.77 9.77
CA LYS A 179 -19.76 -8.55 10.49
C LYS A 179 -20.07 -7.42 9.51
N GLU A 180 -19.16 -7.14 8.57
CA GLU A 180 -19.37 -6.09 7.56
C GLU A 180 -20.55 -6.38 6.64
N VAL A 181 -20.75 -7.63 6.23
CA VAL A 181 -21.94 -8.03 5.44
C VAL A 181 -23.22 -7.68 6.18
N LYS A 182 -23.30 -7.99 7.49
CA LYS A 182 -24.48 -7.64 8.32
C LYS A 182 -24.71 -6.13 8.40
N GLU A 183 -23.64 -5.34 8.49
CA GLU A 183 -23.72 -3.87 8.49
C GLU A 183 -24.21 -3.34 7.14
N VAL A 184 -23.73 -3.91 6.02
CA VAL A 184 -24.21 -3.57 4.66
C VAL A 184 -25.70 -3.88 4.49
N MET A 185 -26.16 -5.02 5.03
CA MET A 185 -27.58 -5.40 4.97
C MET A 185 -28.51 -4.44 5.72
N GLN A 186 -27.97 -3.64 6.65
CA GLN A 186 -28.74 -2.65 7.40
C GLN A 186 -28.81 -1.27 6.72
N LEU A 187 -28.10 -1.09 5.60
CA LEU A 187 -28.15 0.18 4.87
C LEU A 187 -29.55 0.43 4.31
N PRO A 188 -30.07 1.68 4.39
CA PRO A 188 -31.47 1.98 4.06
C PRO A 188 -31.92 1.60 2.64
N ASP A 189 -30.97 1.57 1.70
CA ASP A 189 -31.22 1.30 0.28
C ASP A 189 -30.69 -0.07 -0.18
N PHE A 190 -30.37 -0.96 0.78
CA PHE A 190 -29.98 -2.35 0.48
C PHE A 190 -31.13 -3.13 -0.15
N LYS A 191 -30.88 -3.73 -1.31
CA LYS A 191 -31.88 -4.43 -2.12
C LYS A 191 -31.83 -5.95 -2.04
N GLY A 192 -31.15 -6.50 -1.01
CA GLY A 192 -31.07 -7.95 -0.80
C GLY A 192 -29.90 -8.64 -1.53
N TYR A 193 -28.98 -7.90 -2.16
CA TYR A 193 -27.80 -8.47 -2.81
C TYR A 193 -26.54 -7.62 -2.57
N LEU A 194 -25.38 -8.28 -2.49
CA LEU A 194 -24.08 -7.63 -2.52
C LEU A 194 -23.65 -7.41 -3.97
N SER A 195 -23.08 -6.24 -4.27
CA SER A 195 -22.56 -5.98 -5.62
C SER A 195 -21.24 -6.71 -5.87
N ASP A 196 -20.46 -6.95 -4.81
CA ASP A 196 -19.23 -7.73 -4.87
C ASP A 196 -18.85 -8.27 -3.48
N LEU A 197 -18.25 -9.46 -3.46
CA LEU A 197 -17.61 -10.07 -2.30
C LEU A 197 -16.30 -10.67 -2.79
N GLY A 198 -15.23 -9.88 -2.80
CA GLY A 198 -14.02 -10.27 -3.50
C GLY A 198 -12.76 -9.52 -3.06
N GLY A 199 -11.73 -9.72 -3.82
CA GLY A 199 -10.45 -9.04 -3.68
C GLY A 199 -10.32 -7.81 -4.56
N PRO A 200 -9.15 -7.15 -4.56
CA PRO A 200 -8.94 -5.90 -5.29
C PRO A 200 -8.99 -6.05 -6.83
N SER A 201 -8.74 -7.23 -7.38
CA SER A 201 -8.84 -7.49 -8.82
C SER A 201 -9.34 -8.89 -9.16
N ALA A 202 -8.82 -9.90 -8.49
CA ALA A 202 -9.25 -11.29 -8.63
C ALA A 202 -9.43 -11.88 -7.24
N ASN A 203 -10.36 -12.81 -7.09
CA ASN A 203 -10.53 -13.48 -5.80
C ASN A 203 -9.38 -14.44 -5.53
N MET A 204 -8.47 -14.02 -4.66
CA MET A 204 -7.33 -14.78 -4.18
C MET A 204 -7.45 -15.07 -2.67
N TYR A 205 -8.66 -15.11 -2.15
CA TYR A 205 -8.93 -15.31 -0.73
C TYR A 205 -8.28 -16.58 -0.20
N GLN A 206 -7.50 -16.44 0.88
CA GLN A 206 -6.71 -17.49 1.54
C GLN A 206 -5.65 -18.17 0.65
N MET A 207 -5.36 -17.66 -0.54
CA MET A 207 -4.28 -18.17 -1.36
C MET A 207 -2.93 -17.70 -0.83
N LYS A 208 -2.01 -18.63 -0.64
CA LYS A 208 -0.64 -18.36 -0.19
C LYS A 208 0.30 -19.45 -0.67
N GLY A 209 1.61 -19.20 -0.61
CA GLY A 209 2.60 -20.24 -0.87
C GLY A 209 2.57 -21.33 0.18
N LYS A 210 2.81 -22.58 -0.24
CA LYS A 210 2.89 -23.77 0.64
C LYS A 210 3.98 -23.62 1.70
N ASP A 211 5.14 -23.09 1.28
CA ASP A 211 6.27 -22.79 2.16
C ASP A 211 6.49 -21.25 2.19
N GLU A 212 6.22 -20.66 3.34
CA GLU A 212 6.38 -19.23 3.56
C GLU A 212 7.85 -18.78 3.55
N ALA A 213 8.80 -19.64 3.95
CA ALA A 213 10.22 -19.33 3.92
C ALA A 213 10.73 -19.11 2.49
N ILE A 214 10.20 -19.87 1.53
CA ILE A 214 10.45 -19.63 0.10
C ILE A 214 9.87 -18.29 -0.35
N CYS A 215 8.65 -17.98 0.07
CA CYS A 215 8.00 -16.72 -0.27
C CYS A 215 8.76 -15.51 0.28
N LYS A 216 9.25 -15.55 1.51
CA LYS A 216 10.04 -14.47 2.14
C LYS A 216 11.31 -14.12 1.37
N LYS A 217 11.92 -15.07 0.68
CA LYS A 217 13.14 -14.89 -0.13
C LYS A 217 12.84 -14.66 -1.62
N CYS A 218 11.57 -14.70 -2.01
CA CYS A 218 11.16 -14.68 -3.40
C CYS A 218 11.36 -13.30 -4.04
N LYS A 219 12.02 -13.26 -5.21
CA LYS A 219 12.25 -12.04 -6.00
C LYS A 219 11.35 -11.92 -7.24
N ARG A 220 10.46 -12.91 -7.49
CA ARG A 220 9.58 -12.90 -8.66
C ARG A 220 8.52 -11.81 -8.50
N PRO A 221 8.26 -11.00 -9.53
CA PRO A 221 7.17 -10.01 -9.49
C PRO A 221 5.78 -10.66 -9.57
N SER A 222 5.66 -11.88 -10.14
CA SER A 222 4.41 -12.60 -10.29
C SER A 222 4.54 -14.06 -9.82
N CYS A 223 3.47 -14.61 -9.22
CA CYS A 223 3.40 -16.04 -8.89
C CYS A 223 2.81 -16.89 -10.02
N ILE A 224 2.25 -16.26 -11.05
CA ILE A 224 1.60 -16.99 -12.17
C ILE A 224 2.30 -16.79 -13.51
N HIS A 225 3.14 -15.79 -13.66
CA HIS A 225 3.86 -15.48 -14.89
C HIS A 225 5.40 -15.58 -14.67
N PRO A 226 6.20 -16.06 -15.65
CA PRO A 226 5.82 -16.73 -16.92
C PRO A 226 5.31 -18.14 -16.73
N LYS A 227 5.43 -18.71 -15.55
CA LYS A 227 4.91 -20.03 -15.13
C LYS A 227 4.36 -19.94 -13.72
N VAL A 228 3.31 -20.69 -13.43
CA VAL A 228 2.77 -20.81 -12.08
C VAL A 228 3.89 -21.26 -11.13
N CYS A 229 3.98 -20.60 -9.99
CA CYS A 229 4.99 -20.91 -8.98
C CYS A 229 4.71 -22.29 -8.38
N PRO A 230 5.70 -23.21 -8.32
CA PRO A 230 5.50 -24.52 -7.71
C PRO A 230 5.13 -24.46 -6.22
N ASN A 231 5.45 -23.34 -5.59
CA ASN A 231 5.13 -23.07 -4.19
C ASN A 231 3.74 -22.42 -3.95
N LEU A 232 2.99 -22.16 -5.02
CA LEU A 232 1.63 -21.62 -4.92
C LEU A 232 0.60 -22.72 -4.61
#